data_34ab7d08729cea6ddde6f61da8e85001
#
_entry.id   34ab7d08729cea6ddde6f61da8e85001
#
_cell.length_a   1.000
_cell.length_b   1.000
_cell.length_c   1.000
_cell.angle_alpha   90.00
_cell.angle_beta   90.00
_cell.angle_gamma   90.00
#
_symmetry.space_group_name_H-M   'P 1'
#
loop_
_entity.id
_entity.type
_entity.pdbx_description
1 polymer ?
#
loop_
_entity_poly.entity_id
_entity_poly.type
_entity_poly.pdbx_seq_one_letter_code
_entity_poly.pdbx_strand_id
1 'polypeptide(L)'
;MSNVQNTVKQIFRKYIKDTFKQDVENLKIYIYGHELQICGGILKYEDELDITLIHQNLGFIGYEYTNHVFWLADALAPYPDNAVVLISCIYPYQFKNICDQLVKLGLKKEQMVHARPMAEQILNVSADYFSQNAMDKKVKTLFDSVGRDISKIKYLDIGANTWLLYNNSYMFYRAGAAGVLVEANPDFVDEIKKNRARDTAIMCGCSDVKSNEEWIYYKTKHAGYNTFVKEIADTYAGRGLEVQKIKIPMVYIGDILKENFPDNHIDFMSVDVEGMGARIVNAIDLNKYDIDVILLEMDLDKEESRKIYMKLY
;
A
#
# COMPACT_ATOMS: atom_id res chain seq x y z
N MET A 1 3.97 27.95 11.41
CA MET A 1 3.68 26.68 10.69
C MET A 1 4.98 25.90 10.48
N SER A 2 4.98 24.59 10.61
CA SER A 2 6.18 23.79 10.33
C SER A 2 6.53 23.84 8.84
N ASN A 3 7.80 23.65 8.48
CA ASN A 3 8.23 23.61 7.08
C ASN A 3 7.47 22.54 6.28
N VAL A 4 7.18 21.42 6.94
CA VAL A 4 6.39 20.30 6.35
C VAL A 4 4.97 20.75 6.01
N GLN A 5 4.27 21.45 6.90
CA GLN A 5 2.91 21.93 6.66
C GLN A 5 2.84 22.84 5.43
N ASN A 6 3.77 23.79 5.31
CA ASN A 6 3.84 24.66 4.15
C ASN A 6 4.09 23.88 2.84
N THR A 7 4.99 22.91 2.88
CA THR A 7 5.27 22.06 1.72
C THR A 7 4.04 21.27 1.29
N VAL A 8 3.28 20.69 2.23
CA VAL A 8 2.07 19.94 1.93
C VAL A 8 0.99 20.85 1.31
N LYS A 9 0.76 22.03 1.89
CA LYS A 9 -0.20 23.02 1.32
C LYS A 9 0.20 23.41 -0.11
N GLN A 10 1.49 23.62 -0.38
CA GLN A 10 1.97 23.93 -1.73
C GLN A 10 1.72 22.77 -2.72
N ILE A 11 2.01 21.53 -2.33
CA ILE A 11 1.75 20.35 -3.18
C ILE A 11 0.25 20.27 -3.50
N PHE A 12 -0.61 20.37 -2.50
CA PHE A 12 -2.06 20.28 -2.65
C PHE A 12 -2.58 21.37 -3.59
N ARG A 13 -2.30 22.64 -3.29
CA ARG A 13 -2.79 23.80 -4.04
C ARG A 13 -2.28 23.79 -5.49
N LYS A 14 -1.00 23.44 -5.66
CA LYS A 14 -0.43 23.29 -7.00
C LYS A 14 -1.13 22.19 -7.80
N TYR A 15 -1.36 21.01 -7.19
CA TYR A 15 -2.03 19.90 -7.85
C TYR A 15 -3.45 20.27 -8.30
N ILE A 16 -4.23 20.89 -7.42
CA ILE A 16 -5.59 21.37 -7.73
C ILE A 16 -5.57 22.38 -8.88
N LYS A 17 -4.70 23.38 -8.79
CA LYS A 17 -4.57 24.41 -9.83
C LYS A 17 -4.15 23.81 -11.19
N ASP A 18 -3.18 22.91 -11.20
CA ASP A 18 -2.70 22.26 -12.42
C ASP A 18 -3.76 21.34 -13.04
N THR A 19 -4.59 20.72 -12.22
CA THR A 19 -5.64 19.78 -12.66
C THR A 19 -6.89 20.51 -13.17
N PHE A 20 -7.44 21.40 -12.36
CA PHE A 20 -8.73 22.04 -12.66
C PHE A 20 -8.59 23.43 -13.30
N LYS A 21 -7.38 23.96 -13.45
CA LYS A 21 -7.07 25.29 -14.01
C LYS A 21 -7.76 26.43 -13.26
N GLN A 22 -8.01 26.24 -11.96
CA GLN A 22 -8.63 27.20 -11.05
C GLN A 22 -7.86 27.27 -9.76
N ASP A 23 -7.95 28.41 -9.08
CA ASP A 23 -7.40 28.54 -7.73
C ASP A 23 -8.33 27.83 -6.74
N VAL A 24 -7.71 27.18 -5.76
CA VAL A 24 -8.39 26.28 -4.82
C VAL A 24 -9.50 26.97 -4.01
N GLU A 25 -9.33 28.26 -3.74
CA GLU A 25 -10.29 29.09 -3.00
C GLU A 25 -11.63 29.30 -3.74
N ASN A 26 -11.63 29.07 -5.05
CA ASN A 26 -12.83 29.19 -5.90
C ASN A 26 -13.60 27.88 -6.02
N LEU A 27 -13.12 26.82 -5.41
CA LEU A 27 -13.65 25.46 -5.55
C LEU A 27 -14.34 25.00 -4.26
N LYS A 28 -15.42 24.24 -4.42
CA LYS A 28 -15.98 23.42 -3.34
C LYS A 28 -15.39 22.01 -3.43
N ILE A 29 -14.56 21.65 -2.45
CA ILE A 29 -13.76 20.45 -2.50
C ILE A 29 -14.44 19.33 -1.73
N TYR A 30 -14.57 18.19 -2.37
CA TYR A 30 -15.03 16.94 -1.78
C TYR A 30 -13.93 15.89 -1.86
N ILE A 31 -13.78 15.07 -0.82
CA ILE A 31 -12.93 13.87 -0.87
C ILE A 31 -13.84 12.65 -0.77
N TYR A 32 -13.84 11.82 -1.80
CA TYR A 32 -14.59 10.57 -1.83
C TYR A 32 -13.68 9.38 -1.58
N GLY A 33 -14.12 8.46 -0.72
CA GLY A 33 -13.46 7.18 -0.53
C GLY A 33 -13.06 6.91 0.91
N HIS A 34 -12.48 5.75 1.12
CA HIS A 34 -12.17 5.21 2.45
C HIS A 34 -10.67 4.90 2.66
N GLU A 35 -9.84 5.25 1.71
CA GLU A 35 -8.38 5.11 1.86
C GLU A 35 -7.86 6.19 2.80
N LEU A 36 -7.93 5.89 4.09
CA LEU A 36 -7.66 6.86 5.16
C LEU A 36 -6.24 7.42 5.13
N GLN A 37 -5.26 6.65 4.65
CA GLN A 37 -3.90 7.17 4.45
C GLN A 37 -3.88 8.32 3.43
N ILE A 38 -4.64 8.19 2.34
CA ILE A 38 -4.74 9.21 1.30
C ILE A 38 -5.48 10.44 1.84
N CYS A 39 -6.64 10.23 2.46
CA CYS A 39 -7.43 11.30 3.05
C CYS A 39 -6.63 12.04 4.14
N GLY A 40 -6.04 11.30 5.06
CA GLY A 40 -5.33 11.84 6.21
C GLY A 40 -4.10 12.64 5.85
N GLY A 41 -3.38 12.23 4.82
CA GLY A 41 -2.24 13.00 4.29
C GLY A 41 -2.63 14.40 3.85
N ILE A 42 -3.85 14.56 3.30
CA ILE A 42 -4.40 15.87 2.89
C ILE A 42 -4.95 16.63 4.09
N LEU A 43 -5.88 16.03 4.81
CA LEU A 43 -6.67 16.68 5.85
C LEU A 43 -5.86 17.11 7.06
N LYS A 44 -4.79 16.41 7.38
CA LYS A 44 -3.91 16.74 8.52
C LYS A 44 -3.24 18.11 8.38
N TYR A 45 -3.03 18.58 7.16
CA TYR A 45 -2.23 19.76 6.89
C TYR A 45 -2.98 20.87 6.16
N GLU A 46 -4.16 20.60 5.61
CA GLU A 46 -4.99 21.60 4.93
C GLU A 46 -6.22 21.94 5.82
N ASP A 47 -6.03 22.91 6.68
CA ASP A 47 -7.00 23.36 7.68
C ASP A 47 -7.70 24.69 7.32
N GLU A 48 -7.31 25.30 6.20
CA GLU A 48 -7.83 26.58 5.74
C GLU A 48 -8.97 26.45 4.73
N LEU A 49 -9.14 25.25 4.15
CA LEU A 49 -10.15 25.00 3.13
C LEU A 49 -11.33 24.22 3.68
N ASP A 50 -12.52 24.56 3.18
CA ASP A 50 -13.75 23.82 3.47
C ASP A 50 -13.78 22.53 2.62
N ILE A 51 -13.24 21.43 3.20
CA ILE A 51 -13.21 20.11 2.57
C ILE A 51 -14.32 19.25 3.17
N THR A 52 -15.17 18.67 2.32
CA THR A 52 -16.24 17.76 2.73
C THR A 52 -15.90 16.32 2.38
N LEU A 53 -15.94 15.42 3.37
CA LEU A 53 -15.77 13.98 3.13
C LEU A 53 -17.09 13.36 2.66
N ILE A 54 -17.04 12.54 1.60
CA ILE A 54 -18.22 11.87 1.06
C ILE A 54 -17.95 10.38 0.81
N HIS A 55 -18.98 9.54 0.99
CA HIS A 55 -18.96 8.12 0.68
C HIS A 55 -20.36 7.62 0.30
N GLN A 56 -20.45 6.46 -0.35
CA GLN A 56 -21.76 5.80 -0.62
C GLN A 56 -22.09 4.68 0.35
N ASN A 57 -21.11 4.16 1.08
CA ASN A 57 -21.35 3.11 2.06
C ASN A 57 -21.84 3.70 3.37
N LEU A 58 -23.04 3.34 3.80
CA LEU A 58 -23.66 3.79 5.05
C LEU A 58 -22.81 3.50 6.31
N GLY A 59 -21.94 2.48 6.26
CA GLY A 59 -21.02 2.16 7.36
C GLY A 59 -19.98 3.25 7.66
N PHE A 60 -19.75 4.18 6.74
CA PHE A 60 -18.84 5.32 6.94
C PHE A 60 -19.57 6.60 7.33
N ILE A 61 -20.89 6.66 7.19
CA ILE A 61 -21.65 7.89 7.44
C ILE A 61 -21.65 8.21 8.94
N GLY A 62 -21.31 9.48 9.26
CA GLY A 62 -21.14 9.93 10.63
C GLY A 62 -19.81 9.53 11.27
N TYR A 63 -18.96 8.75 10.59
CA TYR A 63 -17.61 8.47 11.07
C TYR A 63 -16.76 9.75 11.00
N GLU A 64 -16.20 10.15 12.13
CA GLU A 64 -15.30 11.31 12.23
C GLU A 64 -13.87 10.90 11.92
N TYR A 65 -13.23 11.64 11.01
CA TYR A 65 -11.83 11.44 10.66
C TYR A 65 -11.12 12.79 10.57
N THR A 66 -10.10 13.01 11.38
CA THR A 66 -9.34 14.28 11.44
C THR A 66 -10.24 15.53 11.57
N ASN A 67 -11.25 15.46 12.45
CA ASN A 67 -12.29 16.50 12.67
C ASN A 67 -13.24 16.72 11.47
N HIS A 68 -13.29 15.80 10.52
CA HIS A 68 -14.24 15.81 9.41
C HIS A 68 -15.18 14.62 9.51
N VAL A 69 -16.44 14.81 9.12
CA VAL A 69 -17.48 13.78 9.15
C VAL A 69 -17.79 13.32 7.72
N PHE A 70 -17.94 12.01 7.52
CA PHE A 70 -18.35 11.48 6.23
C PHE A 70 -19.86 11.68 6.00
N TRP A 71 -20.21 12.24 4.86
CA TRP A 71 -21.56 12.45 4.38
C TRP A 71 -21.94 11.47 3.28
N LEU A 72 -23.21 11.14 3.19
CA LEU A 72 -23.71 10.35 2.07
C LEU A 72 -23.65 11.19 0.79
N ALA A 73 -22.95 10.68 -0.24
CA ALA A 73 -22.78 11.40 -1.50
C ALA A 73 -24.12 11.82 -2.14
N ASP A 74 -25.12 10.95 -2.10
CA ASP A 74 -26.48 11.21 -2.63
C ASP A 74 -27.19 12.35 -1.89
N ALA A 75 -26.93 12.51 -0.58
CA ALA A 75 -27.58 13.53 0.23
C ALA A 75 -27.08 14.96 -0.07
N LEU A 76 -25.94 15.09 -0.74
CA LEU A 76 -25.33 16.37 -1.11
C LEU A 76 -25.66 16.81 -2.55
N ALA A 77 -26.33 15.95 -3.32
CA ALA A 77 -26.76 16.31 -4.68
C ALA A 77 -27.97 17.30 -4.62
N PRO A 78 -28.09 18.25 -5.60
CA PRO A 78 -27.16 18.48 -6.70
C PRO A 78 -25.89 19.20 -6.25
N TYR A 79 -24.76 18.78 -6.81
CA TYR A 79 -23.47 19.42 -6.54
C TYR A 79 -23.36 20.77 -7.24
N PRO A 80 -22.69 21.77 -6.64
CA PRO A 80 -22.48 23.07 -7.28
C PRO A 80 -21.54 22.95 -8.49
N ASP A 81 -21.65 23.89 -9.44
CA ASP A 81 -20.83 23.87 -10.66
C ASP A 81 -19.32 23.96 -10.39
N ASN A 82 -18.91 24.59 -9.30
CA ASN A 82 -17.52 24.68 -8.86
C ASN A 82 -17.10 23.50 -7.96
N ALA A 83 -17.91 22.47 -7.82
CA ALA A 83 -17.54 21.27 -7.08
C ALA A 83 -16.42 20.52 -7.79
N VAL A 84 -15.44 20.04 -6.99
CA VAL A 84 -14.43 19.11 -7.44
C VAL A 84 -14.33 17.94 -6.45
N VAL A 85 -14.13 16.74 -6.95
CA VAL A 85 -14.07 15.54 -6.13
C VAL A 85 -12.70 14.87 -6.28
N LEU A 86 -11.97 14.79 -5.19
CA LEU A 86 -10.72 14.06 -5.06
C LEU A 86 -11.07 12.63 -4.65
N ILE A 87 -10.89 11.67 -5.54
CA ILE A 87 -11.24 10.27 -5.29
C ILE A 87 -10.06 9.56 -4.66
N SER A 88 -10.23 9.22 -3.36
CA SER A 88 -9.26 8.53 -2.52
C SER A 88 -9.41 7.02 -2.69
N CYS A 89 -8.68 6.47 -3.65
CA CYS A 89 -8.60 5.02 -3.88
C CYS A 89 -7.20 4.65 -4.38
N ILE A 90 -6.80 3.40 -4.18
CA ILE A 90 -5.47 2.92 -4.59
C ILE A 90 -5.47 2.55 -6.07
N TYR A 91 -6.53 1.93 -6.56
CA TYR A 91 -6.54 1.29 -7.87
C TYR A 91 -7.31 2.07 -8.93
N PRO A 92 -6.79 2.15 -10.17
CA PRO A 92 -7.43 2.89 -11.27
C PRO A 92 -8.85 2.42 -11.60
N TYR A 93 -9.16 1.13 -11.44
CA TYR A 93 -10.51 0.62 -11.71
C TYR A 93 -11.53 1.08 -10.65
N GLN A 94 -11.11 1.23 -9.38
CA GLN A 94 -11.96 1.81 -8.33
C GLN A 94 -12.31 3.24 -8.69
N PHE A 95 -11.32 4.02 -9.13
CA PHE A 95 -11.52 5.38 -9.61
C PHE A 95 -12.60 5.45 -10.68
N LYS A 96 -12.51 4.59 -11.71
CA LYS A 96 -13.51 4.54 -12.78
C LYS A 96 -14.91 4.23 -12.26
N ASN A 97 -15.05 3.21 -11.42
CA ASN A 97 -16.34 2.81 -10.87
C ASN A 97 -16.98 3.93 -10.02
N ILE A 98 -16.17 4.62 -9.21
CA ILE A 98 -16.63 5.76 -8.39
C ILE A 98 -17.06 6.92 -9.29
N CYS A 99 -16.28 7.25 -10.32
CA CYS A 99 -16.67 8.27 -11.29
C CYS A 99 -18.02 7.94 -11.94
N ASP A 100 -18.23 6.71 -12.38
CA ASP A 100 -19.48 6.30 -13.02
C ASP A 100 -20.71 6.40 -12.07
N GLN A 101 -20.48 6.25 -10.76
CA GLN A 101 -21.52 6.45 -9.73
C GLN A 101 -21.78 7.94 -9.53
N LEU A 102 -20.76 8.76 -9.36
CA LEU A 102 -20.89 10.20 -9.11
C LEU A 102 -21.47 10.97 -10.31
N VAL A 103 -21.22 10.50 -11.52
CA VAL A 103 -21.89 11.04 -12.73
C VAL A 103 -23.40 10.89 -12.66
N LYS A 104 -23.93 9.79 -12.10
CA LYS A 104 -25.38 9.61 -11.90
C LYS A 104 -25.97 10.60 -10.90
N LEU A 105 -25.15 11.20 -10.04
CA LEU A 105 -25.52 12.25 -9.09
C LEU A 105 -25.34 13.67 -9.66
N GLY A 106 -25.03 13.79 -10.95
CA GLY A 106 -24.94 15.07 -11.67
C GLY A 106 -23.53 15.68 -11.76
N LEU A 107 -22.49 15.01 -11.23
CA LEU A 107 -21.11 15.47 -11.38
C LEU A 107 -20.59 15.21 -12.81
N LYS A 108 -19.83 16.14 -13.34
CA LYS A 108 -19.15 15.98 -14.64
C LYS A 108 -17.80 15.28 -14.43
N LYS A 109 -17.31 14.56 -15.43
CA LYS A 109 -16.02 13.84 -15.33
C LYS A 109 -14.85 14.77 -15.05
N GLU A 110 -14.89 15.98 -15.60
CA GLU A 110 -13.87 17.02 -15.42
C GLU A 110 -13.79 17.56 -13.98
N GLN A 111 -14.82 17.30 -13.17
CA GLN A 111 -14.86 17.65 -11.77
C GLN A 111 -14.24 16.60 -10.86
N MET A 112 -13.78 15.48 -11.41
CA MET A 112 -13.28 14.34 -10.64
C MET A 112 -11.83 14.02 -10.96
N VAL A 113 -11.02 13.75 -9.94
CA VAL A 113 -9.62 13.37 -10.12
C VAL A 113 -9.22 12.27 -9.13
N HIS A 114 -8.32 11.39 -9.56
CA HIS A 114 -7.71 10.39 -8.70
C HIS A 114 -6.73 11.05 -7.75
N ALA A 115 -7.01 11.01 -6.44
CA ALA A 115 -6.21 11.72 -5.44
C ALA A 115 -4.87 11.03 -5.13
N ARG A 116 -4.70 9.75 -5.47
CA ARG A 116 -3.50 8.96 -5.15
C ARG A 116 -2.19 9.63 -5.55
N PRO A 117 -1.99 10.15 -6.80
CA PRO A 117 -0.70 10.73 -7.18
C PRO A 117 -0.29 11.94 -6.33
N MET A 118 -1.26 12.76 -5.90
CA MET A 118 -1.03 13.88 -5.01
C MET A 118 -0.75 13.41 -3.59
N ALA A 119 -1.53 12.45 -3.10
CA ALA A 119 -1.39 11.90 -1.76
C ALA A 119 -0.02 11.22 -1.57
N GLU A 120 0.48 10.50 -2.56
CA GLU A 120 1.82 9.92 -2.53
C GLU A 120 2.91 10.97 -2.38
N GLN A 121 2.79 12.11 -3.07
CA GLN A 121 3.72 13.24 -2.90
C GLN A 121 3.65 13.83 -1.48
N ILE A 122 2.44 14.01 -0.96
CA ILE A 122 2.22 14.52 0.40
C ILE A 122 2.79 13.56 1.44
N LEU A 123 2.45 12.27 1.35
CA LEU A 123 2.91 11.24 2.29
C LEU A 123 4.43 11.09 2.26
N ASN A 124 5.04 11.16 1.10
CA ASN A 124 6.50 11.07 0.98
C ASN A 124 7.24 12.16 1.80
N VAL A 125 6.66 13.34 1.96
CA VAL A 125 7.28 14.44 2.73
C VAL A 125 6.79 14.55 4.16
N SER A 126 5.61 13.99 4.49
CA SER A 126 4.94 14.24 5.77
C SER A 126 4.69 13.01 6.62
N ALA A 127 4.71 11.80 6.05
CA ALA A 127 4.35 10.60 6.79
C ALA A 127 5.49 10.12 7.70
N ASP A 128 5.09 9.68 8.90
CA ASP A 128 5.97 9.04 9.88
C ASP A 128 6.08 7.53 9.68
N TYR A 129 5.19 6.94 8.87
CA TYR A 129 5.16 5.51 8.52
C TYR A 129 4.38 5.30 7.21
N PHE A 130 4.57 4.14 6.57
CA PHE A 130 3.97 3.79 5.28
C PHE A 130 3.25 2.46 5.29
N SER A 131 3.64 1.56 6.19
CA SER A 131 3.05 0.23 6.32
C SER A 131 1.68 0.25 6.98
N GLN A 132 0.94 -0.83 6.84
CA GLN A 132 -0.27 -1.06 7.61
C GLN A 132 0.05 -1.14 9.12
N ASN A 133 -0.78 -0.54 9.97
CA ASN A 133 -0.61 -0.52 11.43
C ASN A 133 0.75 0.02 11.92
N ALA A 134 1.44 0.85 11.10
CA ALA A 134 2.75 1.43 11.40
C ALA A 134 3.83 0.38 11.76
N MET A 135 3.82 -0.78 11.08
CA MET A 135 4.77 -1.86 11.36
C MET A 135 6.20 -1.47 11.02
N ASP A 136 6.42 -0.74 9.92
CA ASP A 136 7.72 -0.15 9.54
C ASP A 136 8.28 0.77 10.64
N LYS A 137 7.43 1.58 11.29
CA LYS A 137 7.80 2.41 12.43
C LYS A 137 8.20 1.58 13.65
N LYS A 138 7.53 0.46 13.89
CA LYS A 138 7.91 -0.46 14.99
C LYS A 138 9.27 -1.10 14.72
N VAL A 139 9.51 -1.58 13.49
CA VAL A 139 10.81 -2.12 13.08
C VAL A 139 11.91 -1.07 13.19
N LYS A 140 11.65 0.18 12.75
CA LYS A 140 12.57 1.29 12.93
C LYS A 140 12.92 1.49 14.41
N THR A 141 11.94 1.44 15.31
CA THR A 141 12.17 1.61 16.75
C THR A 141 13.10 0.52 17.31
N LEU A 142 13.00 -0.73 16.82
CA LEU A 142 13.95 -1.79 17.18
C LEU A 142 15.38 -1.44 16.73
N PHE A 143 15.56 -1.02 15.49
CA PHE A 143 16.88 -0.60 14.97
C PHE A 143 17.45 0.60 15.73
N ASP A 144 16.64 1.61 16.03
CA ASP A 144 17.04 2.76 16.82
C ASP A 144 17.52 2.34 18.22
N SER A 145 16.87 1.35 18.84
CA SER A 145 17.23 0.88 20.20
C SER A 145 18.60 0.24 20.29
N VAL A 146 19.12 -0.28 19.18
CA VAL A 146 20.46 -0.87 19.07
C VAL A 146 21.46 0.02 18.29
N GLY A 147 21.08 1.27 18.01
CA GLY A 147 21.93 2.24 17.31
C GLY A 147 22.20 1.90 15.84
N ARG A 148 21.35 1.10 15.20
CA ARG A 148 21.50 0.73 13.79
C ARG A 148 21.06 1.88 12.88
N ASP A 149 21.92 2.26 11.95
CA ASP A 149 21.61 3.29 10.93
C ASP A 149 20.70 2.72 9.86
N ILE A 150 19.43 3.10 9.89
CA ILE A 150 18.40 2.60 8.97
C ILE A 150 18.64 2.99 7.51
N SER A 151 19.53 3.93 7.23
CA SER A 151 19.90 4.31 5.85
C SER A 151 20.82 3.31 5.17
N LYS A 152 21.37 2.36 5.92
CA LYS A 152 22.37 1.38 5.47
C LYS A 152 21.89 -0.06 5.54
N ILE A 153 20.70 -0.31 6.04
CA ILE A 153 20.18 -1.65 6.15
C ILE A 153 19.91 -2.29 4.79
N LYS A 154 20.04 -3.61 4.74
CA LYS A 154 19.61 -4.45 3.61
C LYS A 154 18.29 -5.09 3.96
N TYR A 155 17.32 -5.00 3.07
CA TYR A 155 16.02 -5.61 3.31
C TYR A 155 15.55 -6.49 2.15
N LEU A 156 14.70 -7.47 2.50
CA LEU A 156 13.93 -8.29 1.58
C LEU A 156 12.44 -8.11 1.90
N ASP A 157 11.65 -7.66 0.94
CA ASP A 157 10.21 -7.43 1.08
C ASP A 157 9.46 -8.35 0.11
N ILE A 158 8.83 -9.41 0.65
CA ILE A 158 8.12 -10.44 -0.12
C ILE A 158 6.63 -10.17 -0.01
N GLY A 159 5.97 -9.90 -1.15
CA GLY A 159 4.63 -9.34 -1.22
C GLY A 159 4.65 -7.83 -1.06
N ALA A 160 5.57 -7.16 -1.75
CA ALA A 160 5.84 -5.74 -1.54
C ALA A 160 4.65 -4.82 -1.86
N ASN A 161 3.66 -5.29 -2.63
CA ASN A 161 2.46 -4.53 -3.00
C ASN A 161 2.81 -3.22 -3.71
N THR A 162 2.32 -2.08 -3.28
CA THR A 162 2.61 -0.80 -3.92
C THR A 162 4.00 -0.27 -3.55
N TRP A 163 4.49 0.69 -4.30
CA TRP A 163 5.83 1.24 -4.09
C TRP A 163 5.94 2.10 -2.81
N LEU A 164 4.82 2.62 -2.27
CA LEU A 164 4.79 3.53 -1.11
C LEU A 164 3.69 3.20 -0.10
N LEU A 165 2.40 3.16 -0.54
CA LEU A 165 1.24 2.97 0.33
C LEU A 165 1.16 1.52 0.80
N TYR A 166 0.97 1.32 2.12
CA TYR A 166 0.91 -0.01 2.74
C TYR A 166 2.16 -0.88 2.46
N ASN A 167 3.32 -0.21 2.30
CA ASN A 167 4.58 -0.87 2.02
C ASN A 167 5.45 -0.96 3.27
N ASN A 168 5.94 -2.16 3.61
CA ASN A 168 6.68 -2.42 4.84
C ASN A 168 8.14 -1.94 4.80
N SER A 169 8.71 -1.72 3.61
CA SER A 169 10.13 -1.37 3.43
C SER A 169 10.36 0.07 2.96
N TYR A 170 9.31 0.81 2.57
CA TYR A 170 9.49 2.15 1.99
C TYR A 170 10.12 3.17 2.95
N MET A 171 9.86 3.09 4.24
CA MET A 171 10.49 3.93 5.24
C MET A 171 12.02 3.87 5.16
N PHE A 172 12.56 2.67 5.03
CA PHE A 172 14.01 2.42 4.94
C PHE A 172 14.57 2.89 3.59
N TYR A 173 13.85 2.64 2.49
CA TYR A 173 14.19 3.20 1.18
C TYR A 173 14.26 4.73 1.23
N ARG A 174 13.27 5.40 1.80
CA ARG A 174 13.26 6.87 1.96
C ARG A 174 14.43 7.38 2.79
N ALA A 175 14.86 6.62 3.79
CA ALA A 175 16.03 6.95 4.61
C ALA A 175 17.37 6.81 3.85
N GLY A 176 17.43 6.13 2.71
CA GLY A 176 18.64 5.94 1.90
C GLY A 176 19.03 4.48 1.69
N ALA A 177 18.43 3.53 2.38
CA ALA A 177 18.68 2.10 2.22
C ALA A 177 18.27 1.57 0.83
N ALA A 178 18.69 0.35 0.52
CA ALA A 178 18.33 -0.39 -0.67
C ALA A 178 18.09 -1.86 -0.34
N GLY A 179 17.19 -2.50 -1.08
CA GLY A 179 16.83 -3.90 -0.85
C GLY A 179 16.28 -4.60 -2.08
N VAL A 180 15.65 -5.73 -1.81
CA VAL A 180 15.01 -6.57 -2.82
C VAL A 180 13.53 -6.63 -2.53
N LEU A 181 12.71 -6.38 -3.55
CA LEU A 181 11.27 -6.48 -3.49
C LEU A 181 10.81 -7.59 -4.42
N VAL A 182 10.02 -8.50 -3.86
CA VAL A 182 9.37 -9.59 -4.61
C VAL A 182 7.87 -9.30 -4.66
N GLU A 183 7.34 -9.17 -5.85
CA GLU A 183 5.93 -8.89 -6.07
C GLU A 183 5.38 -9.68 -7.26
N ALA A 184 4.23 -10.33 -7.07
CA ALA A 184 3.61 -11.16 -8.09
C ALA A 184 2.73 -10.36 -9.06
N ASN A 185 2.17 -9.21 -8.61
CA ASN A 185 1.32 -8.37 -9.44
C ASN A 185 2.16 -7.51 -10.39
N PRO A 186 2.10 -7.73 -11.71
CA PRO A 186 2.93 -6.98 -12.66
C PRO A 186 2.69 -5.47 -12.61
N ASP A 187 1.45 -5.02 -12.33
CA ASP A 187 1.12 -3.59 -12.26
C ASP A 187 1.92 -2.88 -11.16
N PHE A 188 2.14 -3.55 -10.02
CA PHE A 188 2.92 -3.00 -8.90
C PHE A 188 4.42 -3.07 -9.14
N VAL A 189 4.89 -4.12 -9.80
CA VAL A 189 6.31 -4.25 -10.15
C VAL A 189 6.76 -3.08 -11.03
N ASP A 190 5.94 -2.68 -12.00
CA ASP A 190 6.25 -1.54 -12.87
C ASP A 190 6.27 -0.22 -12.08
N GLU A 191 5.32 -0.04 -11.14
CA GLU A 191 5.33 1.12 -10.23
C GLU A 191 6.57 1.14 -9.33
N ILE A 192 6.95 -0.01 -8.77
CA ILE A 192 8.16 -0.14 -7.93
C ILE A 192 9.41 0.23 -8.74
N LYS A 193 9.62 -0.36 -9.91
CA LYS A 193 10.76 -0.06 -10.79
C LYS A 193 10.87 1.42 -11.13
N LYS A 194 9.74 2.08 -11.37
CA LYS A 194 9.68 3.51 -11.71
C LYS A 194 10.05 4.40 -10.52
N ASN A 195 9.65 4.06 -9.30
CA ASN A 195 9.71 4.96 -8.16
C ASN A 195 10.81 4.58 -7.14
N ARG A 196 11.35 3.35 -7.22
CA ARG A 196 12.35 2.80 -6.28
C ARG A 196 13.61 2.33 -7.00
N ALA A 197 14.28 3.26 -7.69
CA ALA A 197 15.41 2.96 -8.57
C ALA A 197 16.66 2.35 -7.88
N ARG A 198 16.76 2.45 -6.53
CA ARG A 198 17.86 1.81 -5.77
C ARG A 198 17.55 0.37 -5.42
N ASP A 199 16.30 -0.07 -5.53
CA ASP A 199 15.89 -1.42 -5.20
C ASP A 199 15.90 -2.34 -6.41
N THR A 200 16.09 -3.62 -6.12
CA THR A 200 15.89 -4.69 -7.10
C THR A 200 14.43 -5.18 -6.99
N ALA A 201 13.63 -5.00 -8.03
CA ALA A 201 12.26 -5.49 -8.09
C ALA A 201 12.16 -6.75 -8.94
N ILE A 202 11.74 -7.85 -8.32
CA ILE A 202 11.59 -9.18 -8.94
C ILE A 202 10.09 -9.48 -9.13
N MET A 203 9.67 -9.69 -10.39
CA MET A 203 8.30 -10.09 -10.72
C MET A 203 8.16 -11.60 -10.63
N CYS A 204 7.78 -12.11 -9.47
CA CYS A 204 7.48 -13.54 -9.27
C CYS A 204 6.64 -13.76 -8.02
N GLY A 205 6.08 -14.95 -7.90
CA GLY A 205 5.65 -15.47 -6.60
C GLY A 205 6.84 -16.08 -5.86
N CYS A 206 6.86 -15.98 -4.55
CA CYS A 206 7.85 -16.64 -3.71
C CYS A 206 7.34 -18.00 -3.26
N SER A 207 8.18 -19.05 -3.37
CA SER A 207 7.85 -20.44 -3.04
C SER A 207 8.74 -21.00 -1.93
N ASP A 208 8.16 -21.88 -1.12
CA ASP A 208 8.85 -22.71 -0.13
C ASP A 208 9.49 -23.97 -0.74
N VAL A 209 9.19 -24.27 -2.00
CA VAL A 209 9.72 -25.43 -2.72
C VAL A 209 10.40 -25.02 -4.01
N LYS A 210 11.47 -25.74 -4.37
CA LYS A 210 12.17 -25.51 -5.62
C LYS A 210 11.34 -26.03 -6.80
N SER A 211 10.85 -25.10 -7.60
CA SER A 211 10.08 -25.38 -8.81
C SER A 211 10.38 -24.32 -9.86
N ASN A 212 10.38 -24.71 -11.12
CA ASN A 212 10.47 -23.78 -12.26
C ASN A 212 9.09 -23.59 -12.91
N GLU A 213 8.02 -23.88 -12.20
CA GLU A 213 6.67 -23.83 -12.71
C GLU A 213 6.04 -22.45 -12.51
N GLU A 214 5.09 -22.12 -13.38
CA GLU A 214 4.18 -21.02 -13.18
C GLU A 214 2.99 -21.49 -12.35
N TRP A 215 2.63 -20.70 -11.32
CA TRP A 215 1.41 -20.96 -10.54
C TRP A 215 0.30 -20.00 -10.92
N ILE A 216 -0.93 -20.43 -10.66
CA ILE A 216 -2.10 -19.56 -10.82
C ILE A 216 -2.12 -18.54 -9.67
N TYR A 217 -1.97 -17.29 -10.02
CA TYR A 217 -2.18 -16.16 -9.14
C TYR A 217 -3.62 -15.68 -9.28
N TYR A 218 -4.33 -15.66 -8.19
CA TYR A 218 -5.70 -15.22 -8.10
C TYR A 218 -5.73 -13.72 -7.78
N LYS A 219 -5.82 -12.92 -8.83
CA LYS A 219 -5.83 -11.46 -8.75
C LYS A 219 -7.27 -10.98 -8.57
N THR A 220 -7.50 -10.22 -7.52
CA THR A 220 -8.77 -9.56 -7.27
C THR A 220 -8.68 -8.06 -7.60
N LYS A 221 -9.83 -7.38 -7.56
CA LYS A 221 -9.84 -5.91 -7.67
C LYS A 221 -9.30 -5.21 -6.41
N HIS A 222 -9.06 -5.93 -5.32
CA HIS A 222 -8.46 -5.43 -4.08
C HIS A 222 -7.14 -6.15 -3.85
N ALA A 223 -6.01 -5.48 -4.03
CA ALA A 223 -4.70 -6.14 -4.02
C ALA A 223 -4.34 -6.83 -2.70
N GLY A 224 -4.86 -6.38 -1.57
CA GLY A 224 -4.74 -7.08 -0.28
C GLY A 224 -5.48 -8.43 -0.22
N TYR A 225 -6.16 -8.86 -1.28
CA TYR A 225 -6.85 -10.14 -1.38
C TYR A 225 -6.29 -11.00 -2.53
N ASN A 226 -5.15 -10.62 -3.06
CA ASN A 226 -4.47 -11.41 -4.09
C ASN A 226 -3.73 -12.59 -3.44
N THR A 227 -3.83 -13.79 -4.01
CA THR A 227 -3.24 -15.00 -3.39
C THR A 227 -2.90 -16.05 -4.43
N PHE A 228 -1.97 -16.94 -4.10
CA PHE A 228 -1.74 -18.19 -4.83
C PHE A 228 -2.57 -19.36 -4.26
N VAL A 229 -3.23 -19.18 -3.13
CA VAL A 229 -4.00 -20.21 -2.44
C VAL A 229 -5.43 -20.23 -2.96
N LYS A 230 -5.81 -21.31 -3.65
CA LYS A 230 -7.12 -21.45 -4.29
C LYS A 230 -8.29 -21.34 -3.30
N GLU A 231 -8.16 -21.93 -2.13
CA GLU A 231 -9.22 -21.93 -1.09
C GLU A 231 -9.49 -20.53 -0.56
N ILE A 232 -8.44 -19.69 -0.45
CA ILE A 232 -8.57 -18.29 -0.08
C ILE A 232 -9.29 -17.52 -1.21
N ALA A 233 -8.87 -17.74 -2.45
CA ALA A 233 -9.50 -17.12 -3.62
C ALA A 233 -10.97 -17.51 -3.77
N ASP A 234 -11.30 -18.78 -3.54
CA ASP A 234 -12.70 -19.27 -3.57
C ASP A 234 -13.55 -18.60 -2.48
N THR A 235 -12.98 -18.37 -1.29
CA THR A 235 -13.64 -17.62 -0.21
C THR A 235 -13.96 -16.18 -0.62
N TYR A 236 -13.02 -15.50 -1.28
CA TYR A 236 -13.23 -14.14 -1.78
C TYR A 236 -14.26 -14.11 -2.91
N ALA A 237 -14.22 -15.07 -3.84
CA ALA A 237 -15.22 -15.22 -4.89
C ALA A 237 -16.63 -15.45 -4.30
N GLY A 238 -16.76 -16.27 -3.26
CA GLY A 238 -18.01 -16.50 -2.53
C GLY A 238 -18.57 -15.25 -1.84
N ARG A 239 -17.73 -14.26 -1.55
CA ARG A 239 -18.11 -12.92 -1.05
C ARG A 239 -18.45 -11.94 -2.17
N GLY A 240 -18.51 -12.39 -3.42
CA GLY A 240 -18.84 -11.57 -4.59
C GLY A 240 -17.67 -10.79 -5.17
N LEU A 241 -16.43 -11.07 -4.78
CA LEU A 241 -15.25 -10.46 -5.41
C LEU A 241 -14.96 -11.14 -6.76
N GLU A 242 -14.73 -10.31 -7.77
CA GLU A 242 -14.26 -10.80 -9.07
C GLU A 242 -12.81 -11.25 -8.95
N VAL A 243 -12.52 -12.50 -9.34
CA VAL A 243 -11.20 -13.10 -9.26
C VAL A 243 -10.70 -13.41 -10.67
N GLN A 244 -9.64 -12.76 -11.09
CA GLN A 244 -8.92 -13.03 -12.33
C GLN A 244 -7.81 -14.04 -12.06
N LYS A 245 -7.59 -14.98 -12.98
CA LYS A 245 -6.50 -15.97 -12.92
C LYS A 245 -5.41 -15.57 -13.90
N ILE A 246 -4.20 -15.37 -13.41
CA ILE A 246 -3.01 -15.13 -14.22
C ILE A 246 -1.92 -16.14 -13.84
N LYS A 247 -1.04 -16.48 -14.77
CA LYS A 247 0.11 -17.33 -14.49
C LYS A 247 1.31 -16.48 -14.13
N ILE A 248 1.95 -16.79 -13.00
CA ILE A 248 3.12 -16.08 -12.50
C ILE A 248 4.24 -17.10 -12.24
N PRO A 249 5.49 -16.82 -12.67
CA PRO A 249 6.62 -17.67 -12.36
C PRO A 249 6.85 -17.72 -10.85
N MET A 250 7.11 -18.92 -10.33
CA MET A 250 7.45 -19.12 -8.92
C MET A 250 8.96 -19.25 -8.76
N VAL A 251 9.51 -18.55 -7.77
CA VAL A 251 10.93 -18.62 -7.42
C VAL A 251 11.06 -19.11 -5.98
N TYR A 252 11.92 -20.12 -5.77
CA TYR A 252 12.22 -20.65 -4.45
C TYR A 252 12.93 -19.61 -3.59
N ILE A 253 12.49 -19.42 -2.35
CA ILE A 253 13.07 -18.44 -1.42
C ILE A 253 14.60 -18.57 -1.28
N GLY A 254 15.10 -19.81 -1.25
CA GLY A 254 16.55 -20.04 -1.14
C GLY A 254 17.33 -19.57 -2.37
N ASP A 255 16.74 -19.56 -3.57
CA ASP A 255 17.37 -19.03 -4.77
C ASP A 255 17.32 -17.47 -4.75
N ILE A 256 16.23 -16.85 -4.32
CA ILE A 256 16.15 -15.40 -4.10
C ILE A 256 17.24 -14.94 -3.13
N LEU A 257 17.37 -15.61 -1.99
CA LEU A 257 18.38 -15.28 -0.98
C LEU A 257 19.81 -15.45 -1.52
N LYS A 258 20.08 -16.56 -2.20
CA LYS A 258 21.39 -16.86 -2.76
C LYS A 258 21.86 -15.84 -3.80
N GLU A 259 20.95 -15.38 -4.64
CA GLU A 259 21.26 -14.46 -5.74
C GLU A 259 21.44 -13.00 -5.25
N ASN A 260 20.68 -12.60 -4.23
CA ASN A 260 20.58 -11.19 -3.85
C ASN A 260 21.32 -10.86 -2.55
N PHE A 261 21.64 -11.87 -1.71
CA PHE A 261 22.32 -11.68 -0.43
C PHE A 261 23.56 -12.58 -0.33
N PRO A 262 24.63 -12.28 -1.09
CA PRO A 262 25.83 -13.15 -1.18
C PRO A 262 26.63 -13.23 0.12
N ASP A 263 26.48 -12.26 1.02
CA ASP A 263 27.05 -12.27 2.37
C ASP A 263 26.16 -12.98 3.41
N ASN A 264 25.03 -13.55 2.97
CA ASN A 264 24.06 -14.27 3.80
C ASN A 264 23.46 -13.43 4.96
N HIS A 265 23.53 -12.09 4.90
CA HIS A 265 23.00 -11.21 5.95
C HIS A 265 21.89 -10.31 5.43
N ILE A 266 20.80 -10.22 6.21
CA ILE A 266 19.62 -9.41 5.95
C ILE A 266 19.23 -8.71 7.26
N ASP A 267 19.25 -7.38 7.27
CA ASP A 267 18.85 -6.63 8.45
C ASP A 267 17.33 -6.72 8.70
N PHE A 268 16.53 -6.68 7.63
CA PHE A 268 15.06 -6.72 7.73
C PHE A 268 14.43 -7.55 6.62
N MET A 269 13.58 -8.49 6.97
CA MET A 269 12.76 -9.25 6.05
C MET A 269 11.28 -9.07 6.38
N SER A 270 10.50 -8.66 5.38
CA SER A 270 9.03 -8.63 5.42
C SER A 270 8.48 -9.77 4.56
N VAL A 271 7.48 -10.49 5.08
CA VAL A 271 6.78 -11.55 4.34
C VAL A 271 5.28 -11.40 4.56
N ASP A 272 4.60 -10.91 3.51
CA ASP A 272 3.17 -10.60 3.51
C ASP A 272 2.57 -11.12 2.18
N VAL A 273 2.20 -12.40 2.15
CA VAL A 273 1.84 -13.13 0.92
C VAL A 273 0.58 -14.00 1.09
N GLU A 274 -0.40 -13.51 1.79
CA GLU A 274 -1.76 -14.06 1.87
C GLU A 274 -1.82 -15.61 1.86
N GLY A 275 -1.41 -16.21 2.99
CA GLY A 275 -1.55 -17.64 3.27
C GLY A 275 -0.31 -18.51 3.03
N MET A 276 0.79 -17.97 2.49
CA MET A 276 2.02 -18.74 2.27
C MET A 276 3.21 -18.30 3.14
N GLY A 277 3.11 -17.17 3.85
CA GLY A 277 4.24 -16.56 4.55
C GLY A 277 4.95 -17.51 5.51
N ALA A 278 4.18 -18.24 6.32
CA ALA A 278 4.71 -19.21 7.28
C ALA A 278 5.55 -20.31 6.61
N ARG A 279 5.10 -20.84 5.49
CA ARG A 279 5.80 -21.90 4.74
C ARG A 279 7.12 -21.36 4.17
N ILE A 280 7.10 -20.15 3.61
CA ILE A 280 8.28 -19.48 3.05
C ILE A 280 9.35 -19.29 4.12
N VAL A 281 9.00 -18.74 5.30
CA VAL A 281 9.96 -18.54 6.39
C VAL A 281 10.48 -19.87 6.93
N ASN A 282 9.64 -20.91 7.00
CA ASN A 282 10.09 -22.24 7.42
C ASN A 282 11.10 -22.87 6.45
N ALA A 283 11.05 -22.54 5.16
CA ALA A 283 11.98 -23.04 4.15
C ALA A 283 13.36 -22.37 4.18
N ILE A 284 13.53 -21.29 4.95
CA ILE A 284 14.80 -20.60 5.08
C ILE A 284 15.73 -21.37 6.00
N ASP A 285 16.97 -21.61 5.56
CA ASP A 285 18.05 -22.14 6.39
C ASP A 285 18.66 -21.04 7.27
N LEU A 286 18.15 -20.91 8.49
CA LEU A 286 18.63 -19.91 9.47
C LEU A 286 20.03 -20.22 10.05
N ASN A 287 20.61 -21.38 9.78
CA ASN A 287 22.03 -21.62 10.10
C ASN A 287 22.95 -20.99 9.05
N LYS A 288 22.41 -20.73 7.86
CA LYS A 288 23.14 -20.12 6.76
C LYS A 288 22.89 -18.63 6.63
N TYR A 289 21.62 -18.22 6.77
CA TYR A 289 21.22 -16.83 6.60
C TYR A 289 20.98 -16.18 7.97
N ASP A 290 21.70 -15.11 8.22
CA ASP A 290 21.56 -14.26 9.41
C ASP A 290 20.55 -13.14 9.11
N ILE A 291 19.40 -13.17 9.80
CA ILE A 291 18.29 -12.24 9.58
C ILE A 291 17.97 -11.57 10.91
N ASP A 292 18.24 -10.27 11.04
CA ASP A 292 18.09 -9.56 12.30
C ASP A 292 16.60 -9.39 12.72
N VAL A 293 15.73 -9.04 11.75
CA VAL A 293 14.29 -8.83 12.02
C VAL A 293 13.44 -9.45 10.92
N ILE A 294 12.47 -10.26 11.33
CA ILE A 294 11.44 -10.83 10.42
C ILE A 294 10.08 -10.23 10.81
N LEU A 295 9.44 -9.53 9.87
CA LEU A 295 8.03 -9.16 9.94
C LEU A 295 7.23 -10.16 9.11
N LEU A 296 6.34 -10.90 9.76
CA LEU A 296 5.56 -11.95 9.12
C LEU A 296 4.07 -11.79 9.44
N GLU A 297 3.24 -11.77 8.39
CA GLU A 297 1.81 -11.94 8.56
C GLU A 297 1.48 -13.42 8.85
N MET A 298 0.91 -13.68 10.02
CA MET A 298 0.60 -15.04 10.49
C MET A 298 -0.81 -15.18 11.02
N ASP A 299 -1.44 -16.29 10.67
CA ASP A 299 -2.61 -16.80 11.37
C ASP A 299 -2.14 -17.75 12.50
N LEU A 300 -2.20 -17.28 13.74
CA LEU A 300 -1.70 -18.02 14.93
C LEU A 300 -2.42 -19.33 15.19
N ASP A 301 -3.60 -19.55 14.60
CA ASP A 301 -4.36 -20.79 14.75
C ASP A 301 -3.82 -21.91 13.85
N LYS A 302 -3.00 -21.60 12.85
CA LYS A 302 -2.40 -22.58 11.96
C LYS A 302 -1.16 -23.26 12.55
N GLU A 303 -1.05 -24.56 12.33
CA GLU A 303 0.10 -25.36 12.81
C GLU A 303 1.45 -24.86 12.26
N GLU A 304 1.47 -24.40 11.01
CA GLU A 304 2.68 -23.86 10.35
C GLU A 304 3.19 -22.59 11.05
N SER A 305 2.28 -21.73 11.51
CA SER A 305 2.64 -20.54 12.28
C SER A 305 3.24 -20.91 13.64
N ARG A 306 2.71 -21.94 14.32
CA ARG A 306 3.28 -22.46 15.57
C ARG A 306 4.69 -23.03 15.37
N LYS A 307 4.96 -23.71 14.25
CA LYS A 307 6.31 -24.22 13.92
C LYS A 307 7.33 -23.09 13.78
N ILE A 308 6.94 -21.95 13.17
CA ILE A 308 7.82 -20.77 13.08
C ILE A 308 8.14 -20.23 14.47
N TYR A 309 7.12 -20.06 15.31
CA TYR A 309 7.34 -19.60 16.68
C TYR A 309 8.38 -20.47 17.39
N MET A 310 8.27 -21.81 17.29
CA MET A 310 9.23 -22.75 17.86
C MET A 310 10.61 -22.76 17.19
N LYS A 311 10.71 -22.26 15.94
CA LYS A 311 11.98 -22.19 15.20
C LYS A 311 12.78 -20.94 15.54
N LEU A 312 12.11 -19.85 15.92
CA LEU A 312 12.72 -18.55 16.20
C LEU A 312 13.01 -18.34 17.71
N TYR A 313 12.42 -19.15 18.58
CA TYR A 313 12.61 -19.15 20.05
C TYR A 313 13.14 -20.49 20.53
#